data_825f37f19e7d0c53feea91559530d3e7
#
_entry.id   825f37f19e7d0c53feea91559530d3e7
#
_cell.length_a   1.000
_cell.length_b   1.000
_cell.length_c   1.000
_cell.angle_alpha   90.00
_cell.angle_beta   90.00
_cell.angle_gamma   90.00
#
_symmetry.space_group_name_H-M   'P 1'
#
loop_
_entity.id
_entity.type
_entity.pdbx_description
1 polymer ?
#
loop_
_entity_poly.entity_id
_entity_poly.type
_entity_poly.pdbx_seq_one_letter_code
_entity_poly.pdbx_strand_id
1 'polypeptide(L)'
;MNEFRIIQTQALTNVLPYEIEECRQVWYWPRPLWQPVQERVFKCGNYRMLPRRFQTPNEAQLFTEQLLVLRAVRQAERDQQQAEQRQRRELPRVIQVLSLPA
;
A
#
# COMPACT_ATOMS: atom_id res chain seq x y z
N MET A 1 -13.53 1.86 -2.10
CA MET A 1 -12.67 2.74 -1.32
C MET A 1 -12.48 2.20 0.07
N ASN A 2 -11.24 2.19 0.53
CA ASN A 2 -10.96 1.81 1.91
C ASN A 2 -11.14 3.03 2.82
N GLU A 3 -11.86 2.81 3.90
CA GLU A 3 -12.02 3.83 4.92
C GLU A 3 -10.92 3.71 5.97
N PHE A 4 -10.50 4.83 6.49
CA PHE A 4 -9.52 4.92 7.57
C PHE A 4 -10.14 5.61 8.77
N ARG A 5 -9.70 5.21 9.95
CA ARG A 5 -10.04 5.92 11.17
C ARG A 5 -8.83 6.06 12.07
N ILE A 6 -8.81 7.13 12.83
CA ILE A 6 -7.78 7.38 13.83
C ILE A 6 -8.34 6.97 15.18
N ILE A 7 -7.66 6.09 15.88
CA ILE A 7 -8.06 5.63 17.20
C ILE A 7 -7.06 6.07 18.27
N GLN A 8 -7.54 6.28 19.46
CA GLN A 8 -6.70 6.53 20.62
C GLN A 8 -6.56 5.23 21.41
N THR A 9 -5.33 4.81 21.61
CA THR A 9 -5.06 3.63 22.42
C THR A 9 -5.05 4.01 23.90
N GLN A 10 -5.55 3.12 24.74
CA GLN A 10 -5.68 3.38 26.18
C GLN A 10 -4.47 2.95 27.00
N ALA A 11 -3.34 2.73 26.39
CA ALA A 11 -2.14 2.34 27.12
C ALA A 11 -1.60 3.51 27.95
N LEU A 12 -1.56 3.34 29.26
CA LEU A 12 -1.20 4.37 30.24
C LEU A 12 0.22 4.93 30.09
N THR A 13 1.11 4.25 29.38
CA THR A 13 2.51 4.62 29.21
C THR A 13 2.88 5.03 27.81
N ASN A 14 1.90 5.20 26.93
CA ASN A 14 2.17 5.50 25.52
C ASN A 14 2.43 6.98 25.29
N VAL A 15 3.65 7.27 24.86
CA VAL A 15 4.02 8.59 24.34
C VAL A 15 3.34 8.85 23.00
N LEU A 16 2.96 7.79 22.27
CA LEU A 16 2.31 7.85 20.96
C LEU A 16 0.94 7.18 21.04
N PRO A 17 -0.12 7.90 21.48
CA PRO A 17 -1.40 7.26 21.78
C PRO A 17 -2.31 7.01 20.57
N TYR A 18 -1.98 7.52 19.41
CA TYR A 18 -2.86 7.43 18.24
C TYR A 18 -2.38 6.41 17.24
N GLU A 19 -3.31 5.61 16.74
CA GLU A 19 -3.08 4.64 15.67
C GLU A 19 -4.10 4.85 14.55
N ILE A 20 -3.77 4.39 13.36
CA ILE A 20 -4.67 4.41 12.20
C ILE A 20 -5.17 2.99 11.97
N GLU A 21 -6.46 2.84 11.79
CA GLU A 21 -7.07 1.59 11.34
C GLU A 21 -7.68 1.77 9.95
N GLU A 22 -7.56 0.74 9.14
CA GLU A 22 -8.13 0.66 7.80
C GLU A 22 -9.25 -0.38 7.79
N CYS A 23 -10.38 -0.01 7.21
CA CYS A 23 -11.49 -0.93 7.00
C CYS A 23 -11.23 -1.74 5.72
N ARG A 24 -11.10 -3.05 5.87
CA ARG A 24 -10.85 -3.95 4.75
C ARG A 24 -11.93 -5.01 4.63
N GLN A 25 -12.40 -5.22 3.41
CA GLN A 25 -13.26 -6.34 3.08
C GLN A 25 -12.40 -7.57 2.85
N VAL A 26 -12.69 -8.64 3.61
CA VAL A 26 -11.99 -9.92 3.47
C VAL A 26 -12.98 -11.00 3.01
N TRP A 27 -12.49 -11.94 2.20
CA TRP A 27 -13.35 -12.96 1.58
C TRP A 27 -13.96 -13.96 2.56
N TYR A 28 -13.31 -14.19 3.71
CA TYR A 28 -13.73 -15.18 4.71
C TYR A 28 -14.62 -14.59 5.80
N TRP A 29 -14.93 -13.30 5.73
CA TRP A 29 -15.76 -12.63 6.75
C TRP A 29 -16.81 -11.76 6.08
N PRO A 30 -18.07 -11.87 6.50
CA PRO A 30 -19.17 -11.15 5.83
C PRO A 30 -19.17 -9.64 6.07
N ARG A 31 -18.48 -9.16 7.10
CA ARG A 31 -18.42 -7.73 7.43
C ARG A 31 -17.01 -7.20 7.21
N PRO A 32 -16.87 -5.93 6.84
CA PRO A 32 -15.56 -5.30 6.79
C PRO A 32 -14.89 -5.34 8.16
N LEU A 33 -13.58 -5.59 8.15
CA LEU A 33 -12.78 -5.62 9.37
C LEU A 33 -11.90 -4.37 9.45
N TRP A 34 -11.83 -3.80 10.65
CA TRP A 34 -10.88 -2.75 10.95
C TRP A 34 -9.56 -3.37 11.37
N GLN A 35 -8.51 -3.04 10.64
CA GLN A 35 -7.17 -3.55 10.90
C GLN A 35 -6.20 -2.41 11.06
N PRO A 36 -5.23 -2.50 12.00
CA PRO A 36 -4.22 -1.46 12.15
C PRO A 36 -3.37 -1.34 10.89
N VAL A 37 -3.06 -0.11 10.51
CA VAL A 37 -2.10 0.17 9.45
C VAL A 37 -0.71 -0.08 10.01
N GLN A 38 0.00 -1.01 9.41
CA GLN A 38 1.31 -1.43 9.86
C GLN A 38 2.39 -0.89 8.93
N GLU A 39 3.55 -0.65 9.49
CA GLU A 39 4.75 -0.33 8.72
C GLU A 39 5.81 -1.41 8.92
N ARG A 40 6.67 -1.54 7.91
CA ARG A 40 7.78 -2.47 7.96
C ARG A 40 8.93 -1.83 8.74
N VAL A 41 9.28 -2.44 9.86
CA VAL A 41 10.34 -1.96 10.74
C VAL A 41 11.45 -3.00 10.82
N PHE A 42 12.68 -2.57 10.62
CA PHE A 42 13.85 -3.42 10.83
C PHE A 42 14.23 -3.40 12.31
N LYS A 43 14.16 -4.56 12.94
CA LYS A 43 14.46 -4.68 14.36
C LYS A 43 15.14 -6.01 14.66
N CYS A 44 16.24 -5.95 15.38
CA CYS A 44 17.00 -7.15 15.78
C CYS A 44 17.39 -8.04 14.60
N GLY A 45 17.81 -7.44 13.48
CA GLY A 45 18.23 -8.17 12.29
C GLY A 45 17.12 -8.70 11.39
N ASN A 46 15.86 -8.50 11.78
CA ASN A 46 14.69 -8.94 11.00
C ASN A 46 13.70 -7.81 10.78
N TYR A 47 12.98 -7.89 9.66
CA TYR A 47 11.85 -7.00 9.42
C TYR A 47 10.60 -7.53 10.10
N ARG A 48 9.87 -6.61 10.74
CA ARG A 48 8.58 -6.90 11.36
C ARG A 48 7.56 -5.87 10.91
N MET A 49 6.32 -6.30 10.78
CA MET A 49 5.19 -5.40 10.53
C MET A 49 4.63 -4.98 11.88
N LEU A 50 4.74 -3.70 12.18
CA LEU A 50 4.27 -3.12 13.42
C LEU A 50 3.27 -2.01 13.18
N PRO A 51 2.23 -1.86 14.03
CA PRO A 51 1.33 -0.72 13.95
C PRO A 51 2.10 0.57 14.14
N ARG A 52 1.86 1.55 13.27
CA ARG A 52 2.46 2.87 13.40
C ARG A 52 1.65 3.72 14.35
N ARG A 53 2.33 4.41 15.26
CA ARG A 53 1.72 5.25 16.27
C ARG A 53 2.11 6.71 16.09
N PHE A 54 1.24 7.61 16.55
CA PHE A 54 1.39 9.04 16.36
C PHE A 54 1.14 9.77 17.69
N GLN A 55 1.76 10.94 17.84
CA GLN A 55 1.56 11.78 19.01
C GLN A 55 0.25 12.55 18.97
N THR A 56 -0.17 12.98 17.79
CA THR A 56 -1.37 13.79 17.59
C THR A 56 -2.24 13.22 16.47
N PRO A 57 -3.55 13.47 16.50
CA PRO A 57 -4.43 13.09 15.40
C PRO A 57 -4.05 13.74 14.07
N ASN A 58 -3.52 14.95 14.11
CA ASN A 58 -3.09 15.66 12.89
C ASN A 58 -1.94 14.95 12.19
N GLU A 59 -0.97 14.45 12.94
CA GLU A 59 0.12 13.65 12.38
C GLU A 59 -0.41 12.37 11.73
N ALA A 60 -1.35 11.70 12.36
CA ALA A 60 -2.00 10.51 11.83
C ALA A 60 -2.76 10.82 10.54
N GLN A 61 -3.47 11.94 10.50
CA GLN A 61 -4.18 12.38 9.30
C GLN A 61 -3.23 12.66 8.14
N LEU A 62 -2.14 13.37 8.38
CA LEU A 62 -1.12 13.65 7.37
C LEU A 62 -0.50 12.37 6.83
N PHE A 63 -0.20 11.43 7.71
CA PHE A 63 0.31 10.13 7.30
C PHE A 63 -0.68 9.38 6.41
N THR A 64 -1.97 9.40 6.77
CA THR A 64 -3.02 8.76 5.98
C THR A 64 -3.11 9.37 4.58
N GLU A 65 -3.05 10.70 4.48
CA GLU A 65 -3.06 11.40 3.20
C GLU A 65 -1.86 11.00 2.33
N GLN A 66 -0.67 10.96 2.92
CA GLN A 66 0.54 10.52 2.24
C GLN A 66 0.46 9.06 1.79
N LEU A 67 -0.10 8.20 2.63
CA LEU A 67 -0.30 6.80 2.31
C LEU A 67 -1.23 6.61 1.10
N LEU A 68 -2.33 7.37 1.06
CA LEU A 68 -3.26 7.32 -0.07
C LEU A 68 -2.61 7.78 -1.37
N VAL A 69 -1.83 8.85 -1.33
CA VAL A 69 -1.07 9.33 -2.49
C VAL A 69 -0.08 8.26 -2.95
N LEU A 70 0.66 7.67 -2.03
CA LEU A 70 1.64 6.63 -2.35
C LEU A 70 0.98 5.40 -2.98
N ARG A 71 -0.17 4.98 -2.45
CA ARG A 71 -0.94 3.86 -3.01
C ARG A 71 -1.45 4.17 -4.42
N ALA A 72 -1.91 5.38 -4.65
CA ALA A 72 -2.37 5.81 -5.96
C ALA A 72 -1.23 5.80 -6.98
N VAL A 73 -0.06 6.28 -6.59
CA VAL A 73 1.13 6.25 -7.46
C VAL A 73 1.54 4.82 -7.79
N ARG A 74 1.59 3.95 -6.79
CA ARG A 74 1.92 2.53 -7.01
C ARG A 74 0.92 1.83 -7.90
N GLN A 75 -0.36 2.14 -7.75
CA GLN A 75 -1.40 1.56 -8.60
C GLN A 75 -1.26 2.03 -10.05
N ALA A 76 -0.98 3.31 -10.26
CA ALA A 76 -0.74 3.86 -11.59
C ALA A 76 0.48 3.21 -12.26
N GLU A 77 1.55 2.98 -11.50
CA GLU A 77 2.73 2.28 -12.01
C GLU A 77 2.42 0.84 -12.43
N ARG A 78 1.65 0.11 -11.61
CA ARG A 78 1.21 -1.24 -11.95
C ARG A 78 0.37 -1.28 -13.20
N ASP A 79 -0.57 -0.36 -13.32
CA ASP A 79 -1.45 -0.25 -14.50
C ASP A 79 -0.63 0.04 -15.76
N GLN A 80 0.36 0.92 -15.65
CA GLN A 80 1.26 1.21 -16.75
C GLN A 80 2.08 -0.01 -17.17
N GLN A 81 2.64 -0.74 -16.22
CA GLN A 81 3.38 -1.96 -16.48
C GLN A 81 2.52 -3.02 -17.16
N GLN A 82 1.28 -3.18 -16.69
CA GLN A 82 0.34 -4.12 -17.30
C GLN A 82 -0.02 -3.70 -18.74
N ALA A 83 -0.23 -2.41 -18.97
CA ALA A 83 -0.52 -1.90 -20.29
C ALA A 83 0.66 -2.15 -21.25
N GLU A 84 1.88 -1.92 -20.80
CA GLU A 84 3.09 -2.20 -21.58
C GLU A 84 3.22 -3.69 -21.89
N GLN A 85 2.95 -4.56 -20.93
CA GLN A 85 2.99 -6.00 -21.15
C GLN A 85 1.94 -6.45 -22.15
N ARG A 86 0.72 -5.87 -22.09
CA ARG A 86 -0.34 -6.17 -23.06
C ARG A 86 0.08 -5.74 -24.46
N GLN A 87 0.66 -4.56 -24.59
CA GLN A 87 1.16 -4.09 -25.88
C GLN A 87 2.22 -5.02 -26.44
N ARG A 88 3.13 -5.49 -25.60
CA ARG A 88 4.15 -6.45 -26.02
C ARG A 88 3.56 -7.78 -26.48
N ARG A 89 2.45 -8.22 -25.86
CA ARG A 89 1.76 -9.45 -26.26
C ARG A 89 0.95 -9.30 -27.52
N GLU A 90 0.33 -8.13 -27.71
CA GLU A 90 -0.52 -7.85 -28.85
C GLU A 90 0.26 -7.49 -30.12
N LEU A 91 1.42 -6.87 -29.95
CA LEU A 91 2.28 -6.60 -31.08
C LEU A 91 2.80 -7.91 -31.69
N PRO A 92 2.71 -8.04 -33.00
CA PRO A 92 3.32 -9.19 -33.61
C PRO A 92 4.78 -9.26 -33.25
N ARG A 93 5.18 -10.37 -32.70
CA ARG A 93 6.57 -10.55 -32.37
C ARG A 93 7.39 -10.50 -33.64
N VAL A 94 8.17 -9.47 -33.77
CA VAL A 94 9.21 -9.46 -34.78
C VAL A 94 10.27 -10.43 -34.31
N ILE A 95 10.14 -11.66 -34.74
CA ILE A 95 11.06 -12.72 -34.36
C ILE A 95 12.39 -12.52 -35.03
N GLN A 96 12.34 -12.01 -36.22
CA GLN A 96 13.53 -11.85 -37.03
C GLN A 96 13.39 -10.69 -37.97
N VAL A 97 14.32 -9.80 -37.94
CA VAL A 97 14.45 -8.77 -38.95
C VAL A 97 15.34 -9.36 -40.04
N LEU A 98 14.73 -9.59 -41.15
CA LEU A 98 15.48 -10.05 -42.30
C LEU A 98 16.17 -8.86 -42.95
N SER A 99 17.45 -8.77 -42.76
CA SER A 99 18.24 -7.92 -43.60
C SER A 99 18.59 -8.74 -44.82
N LEU A 100 17.91 -8.44 -45.87
CA LEU A 100 18.18 -9.13 -47.10
C LEU A 100 19.53 -8.68 -47.68
N PRO A 101 20.37 -9.58 -48.04
CA PRO A 101 21.55 -9.20 -48.79
C PRO A 101 21.15 -8.57 -50.09
N ALA A 102 21.78 -7.51 -50.35
CA ALA A 102 21.57 -6.82 -51.61
C ALA A 102 21.96 -7.72 -52.79
#